data_f7c8e70e1e7c3e3b7172e2f0db544b92
#
_entry.id   f7c8e70e1e7c3e3b7172e2f0db544b92
#
_cell.length_a   1.000
_cell.length_b   1.000
_cell.length_c   1.000
_cell.angle_alpha   90.00
_cell.angle_beta   90.00
_cell.angle_gamma   90.00
#
_symmetry.space_group_name_H-M   'P 1'
#
loop_
_entity.id
_entity.type
_entity.pdbx_description
1 polymer ?
#
loop_
_entity_poly.entity_id
_entity_poly.type
_entity_poly.pdbx_seq_one_letter_code
_entity_poly.pdbx_strand_id
1 'polypeptide(L)'
;MELAFSSEEIVFRDEVRAFIAEKLPESARKNGGRWPHWSKEDVVTWQRILNEKGWAVPHWPVEYGGTNWTAVQRYIFIEELLRTPTPEPLSFNVNMVGPVICTFGNDEQKKFFLPKLRNLDIWFCQGFSEPGAGSDLASLKTSAVKDGDEYVVNGQKIWTSQAHNADWIFALVRTDPDAAKPQMGISFLLIDMKSAGVTVRGIETIDESRHVNEVFFDNVRVPASNIVGEENKGWDYAKFLLGNERTGIARVGLSRERLGRAKKLAAKLPSFNGPLADDPQFKRKCATVEMQLKSLEITIMRIIDRQRRRNDSAPDPATSMLKLRGAEIQQTTAELLADVAGPMVAPTGQIRAAYEGDFPAELEETLGIIPHYFNSRAATIYGGSNEIQRNIISKGILGL
;
A
#
# COMPACT_ATOMS: atom_id res chain seq x y z
N MET A 1 22.46 -18.28 10.09
CA MET A 1 21.57 -17.18 9.67
C MET A 1 22.43 -15.93 9.57
N GLU A 2 22.73 -15.48 8.37
CA GLU A 2 23.38 -14.18 8.17
C GLU A 2 22.36 -13.07 8.36
N LEU A 3 22.65 -12.12 9.24
CA LEU A 3 21.82 -10.96 9.55
C LEU A 3 22.27 -9.71 8.77
N ALA A 4 23.27 -9.85 7.91
CA ALA A 4 23.81 -8.81 7.05
C ALA A 4 23.57 -9.20 5.58
N PHE A 5 23.48 -8.20 4.72
CA PHE A 5 23.43 -8.42 3.27
C PHE A 5 24.77 -8.97 2.78
N SER A 6 24.72 -9.88 1.82
CA SER A 6 25.89 -10.35 1.09
C SER A 6 26.51 -9.24 0.25
N SER A 7 27.74 -9.45 -0.24
CA SER A 7 28.39 -8.49 -1.13
C SER A 7 27.56 -8.23 -2.42
N GLU A 8 26.94 -9.27 -2.96
CA GLU A 8 26.08 -9.17 -4.15
C GLU A 8 24.79 -8.37 -3.86
N GLU A 9 24.18 -8.58 -2.68
CA GLU A 9 23.01 -7.83 -2.23
C GLU A 9 23.34 -6.36 -1.95
N ILE A 10 24.56 -6.06 -1.47
CA ILE A 10 25.05 -4.69 -1.29
C ILE A 10 25.22 -4.01 -2.67
N VAL A 11 25.83 -4.68 -3.63
CA VAL A 11 25.97 -4.17 -5.01
C VAL A 11 24.60 -3.89 -5.63
N PHE A 12 23.67 -4.82 -5.49
CA PHE A 12 22.28 -4.62 -5.97
C PHE A 12 21.59 -3.42 -5.30
N ARG A 13 21.74 -3.28 -3.98
CA ARG A 13 21.21 -2.13 -3.23
C ARG A 13 21.75 -0.81 -3.79
N ASP A 14 23.04 -0.77 -4.04
CA ASP A 14 23.71 0.45 -4.52
C ASP A 14 23.33 0.75 -5.98
N GLU A 15 23.05 -0.30 -6.81
CA GLU A 15 22.43 -0.13 -8.14
C GLU A 15 21.04 0.52 -8.03
N VAL A 16 20.18 0.02 -7.14
CA VAL A 16 18.84 0.59 -6.92
C VAL A 16 18.93 2.05 -6.50
N ARG A 17 19.82 2.39 -5.58
CA ARG A 17 20.05 3.79 -5.14
C ARG A 17 20.51 4.70 -6.27
N ALA A 18 21.47 4.23 -7.05
CA ALA A 18 21.98 4.99 -8.20
C ALA A 18 20.89 5.23 -9.25
N PHE A 19 20.08 4.21 -9.55
CA PHE A 19 18.95 4.32 -10.45
C PHE A 19 17.91 5.34 -9.95
N ILE A 20 17.52 5.29 -8.67
CA ILE A 20 16.58 6.26 -8.10
C ILE A 20 17.16 7.69 -8.17
N ALA A 21 18.44 7.85 -7.80
CA ALA A 21 19.10 9.15 -7.82
C ALA A 21 19.14 9.77 -9.22
N GLU A 22 19.36 8.95 -10.25
CA GLU A 22 19.44 9.38 -11.66
C GLU A 22 18.06 9.61 -12.29
N LYS A 23 17.11 8.69 -12.08
CA LYS A 23 15.87 8.60 -12.86
C LYS A 23 14.63 9.20 -12.21
N LEU A 24 14.65 9.46 -10.88
CA LEU A 24 13.48 10.02 -10.21
C LEU A 24 13.17 11.41 -10.75
N PRO A 25 11.95 11.66 -11.32
CA PRO A 25 11.56 12.95 -11.83
C PRO A 25 11.64 14.05 -10.76
N GLU A 26 11.99 15.27 -11.19
CA GLU A 26 12.12 16.43 -10.28
C GLU A 26 10.80 16.76 -9.58
N SER A 27 9.66 16.65 -10.27
CA SER A 27 8.32 16.84 -9.68
C SER A 27 8.07 15.87 -8.53
N ALA A 28 8.34 14.58 -8.75
CA ALA A 28 8.20 13.56 -7.72
C ALA A 28 9.17 13.79 -6.55
N ARG A 29 10.40 14.23 -6.83
CA ARG A 29 11.40 14.57 -5.81
C ARG A 29 10.97 15.72 -4.92
N LYS A 30 10.37 16.78 -5.50
CA LYS A 30 9.86 17.94 -4.74
C LYS A 30 8.68 17.59 -3.86
N ASN A 31 7.83 16.68 -4.30
CA ASN A 31 6.64 16.24 -3.57
C ASN A 31 6.93 15.14 -2.54
N GLY A 32 8.13 14.56 -2.59
CA GLY A 32 8.51 13.48 -1.69
C GLY A 32 8.43 13.85 -0.21
N GLY A 33 7.81 12.99 0.57
CA GLY A 33 7.63 13.18 2.01
C GLY A 33 6.51 14.13 2.41
N ARG A 34 5.79 14.75 1.47
CA ARG A 34 4.60 15.59 1.73
C ARG A 34 3.32 14.76 1.63
N TRP A 35 2.22 15.26 2.17
CA TRP A 35 0.91 14.65 2.03
C TRP A 35 -0.10 15.67 1.45
N PRO A 36 -0.92 15.31 0.48
CA PRO A 36 -0.89 14.08 -0.31
C PRO A 36 0.41 13.99 -1.12
N HIS A 37 0.97 12.76 -1.25
CA HIS A 37 2.36 12.60 -1.70
C HIS A 37 2.59 13.02 -3.15
N TRP A 38 1.88 12.38 -4.09
CA TRP A 38 2.14 12.54 -5.52
C TRP A 38 0.86 12.66 -6.33
N SER A 39 0.94 13.40 -7.43
CA SER A 39 -0.12 13.44 -8.44
C SER A 39 -0.24 12.09 -9.15
N LYS A 40 -1.38 11.86 -9.83
CA LYS A 40 -1.55 10.71 -10.72
C LYS A 40 -0.43 10.65 -11.77
N GLU A 41 -0.04 11.81 -12.31
CA GLU A 41 1.02 11.93 -13.31
C GLU A 41 2.39 11.51 -12.77
N ASP A 42 2.76 11.92 -11.55
CA ASP A 42 4.02 11.49 -10.90
C ASP A 42 4.07 9.96 -10.76
N VAL A 43 2.97 9.34 -10.32
CA VAL A 43 2.87 7.89 -10.14
C VAL A 43 2.99 7.16 -11.48
N VAL A 44 2.26 7.63 -12.51
CA VAL A 44 2.30 7.03 -13.85
C VAL A 44 3.68 7.17 -14.48
N THR A 45 4.28 8.35 -14.40
CA THR A 45 5.61 8.61 -14.96
C THR A 45 6.67 7.71 -14.32
N TRP A 46 6.67 7.62 -12.99
CA TRP A 46 7.63 6.77 -12.28
C TRP A 46 7.42 5.29 -12.57
N GLN A 47 6.17 4.82 -12.60
CA GLN A 47 5.84 3.44 -12.94
C GLN A 47 6.36 3.06 -14.35
N ARG A 48 6.24 3.95 -15.33
CA ARG A 48 6.75 3.75 -16.70
C ARG A 48 8.27 3.68 -16.73
N ILE A 49 8.96 4.56 -16.00
CA ILE A 49 10.42 4.51 -15.85
C ILE A 49 10.87 3.18 -15.24
N LEU A 50 10.19 2.70 -14.22
CA LEU A 50 10.44 1.37 -13.64
C LEU A 50 10.15 0.26 -14.65
N ASN A 51 9.09 0.38 -15.46
CA ASN A 51 8.73 -0.60 -16.47
C ASN A 51 9.78 -0.68 -17.59
N GLU A 52 10.32 0.43 -18.05
CA GLU A 52 11.42 0.48 -19.03
C GLU A 52 12.68 -0.22 -18.51
N LYS A 53 12.98 -0.09 -17.21
CA LYS A 53 14.08 -0.81 -16.55
C LYS A 53 13.76 -2.30 -16.31
N GLY A 54 12.49 -2.73 -16.46
CA GLY A 54 12.04 -4.08 -16.13
C GLY A 54 11.82 -4.30 -14.63
N TRP A 55 11.60 -3.23 -13.84
CA TRP A 55 11.50 -3.26 -12.38
C TRP A 55 10.09 -2.93 -11.84
N ALA A 56 9.11 -2.72 -12.73
CA ALA A 56 7.78 -2.29 -12.31
C ALA A 56 7.00 -3.34 -11.50
N VAL A 57 7.18 -4.62 -11.84
CA VAL A 57 6.41 -5.75 -11.27
C VAL A 57 7.34 -6.91 -10.84
N PRO A 58 8.29 -6.67 -9.92
CA PRO A 58 9.42 -7.58 -9.70
C PRO A 58 9.03 -8.95 -9.14
N HIS A 59 7.84 -9.11 -8.60
CA HIS A 59 7.36 -10.39 -8.02
C HIS A 59 6.40 -11.16 -8.94
N TRP A 60 6.11 -10.63 -10.15
CA TRP A 60 5.32 -11.36 -11.12
C TRP A 60 6.14 -12.48 -11.77
N PRO A 61 5.49 -13.50 -12.40
CA PRO A 61 6.17 -14.41 -13.30
C PRO A 61 6.95 -13.68 -14.38
N VAL A 62 8.12 -14.23 -14.75
CA VAL A 62 9.03 -13.58 -15.73
C VAL A 62 8.35 -13.35 -17.08
N GLU A 63 7.53 -14.32 -17.52
CA GLU A 63 6.76 -14.21 -18.77
C GLU A 63 5.79 -13.02 -18.81
N TYR A 64 5.41 -12.48 -17.65
CA TYR A 64 4.56 -11.30 -17.52
C TYR A 64 5.34 -10.03 -17.14
N GLY A 65 6.67 -10.09 -17.15
CA GLY A 65 7.55 -8.95 -16.91
C GLY A 65 8.09 -8.84 -15.48
N GLY A 66 7.96 -9.90 -14.69
CA GLY A 66 8.62 -10.01 -13.38
C GLY A 66 10.12 -10.22 -13.49
N THR A 67 10.80 -10.21 -12.36
CA THR A 67 12.24 -10.39 -12.25
C THR A 67 12.59 -11.76 -11.64
N ASN A 68 13.82 -12.23 -11.89
CA ASN A 68 14.37 -13.40 -11.20
C ASN A 68 15.00 -13.03 -9.85
N TRP A 69 14.61 -11.92 -9.26
CA TRP A 69 15.17 -11.48 -7.99
C TRP A 69 14.86 -12.43 -6.84
N THR A 70 15.83 -12.60 -5.97
CA THR A 70 15.63 -13.28 -4.70
C THR A 70 14.63 -12.51 -3.82
N ALA A 71 14.09 -13.14 -2.80
CA ALA A 71 13.21 -12.45 -1.84
C ALA A 71 13.94 -11.31 -1.10
N VAL A 72 15.26 -11.45 -0.87
CA VAL A 72 16.07 -10.38 -0.26
C VAL A 72 16.25 -9.20 -1.22
N GLN A 73 16.50 -9.45 -2.50
CA GLN A 73 16.59 -8.38 -3.50
C GLN A 73 15.26 -7.63 -3.64
N ARG A 74 14.12 -8.34 -3.67
CA ARG A 74 12.78 -7.70 -3.65
C ARG A 74 12.57 -6.84 -2.39
N TYR A 75 12.99 -7.34 -1.24
CA TYR A 75 12.95 -6.57 0.00
C TYR A 75 13.81 -5.31 -0.08
N ILE A 76 15.06 -5.43 -0.53
CA ILE A 76 15.98 -4.29 -0.72
C ILE A 76 15.34 -3.24 -1.65
N PHE A 77 14.80 -3.67 -2.79
CA PHE A 77 14.19 -2.77 -3.76
C PHE A 77 13.05 -1.94 -3.15
N ILE A 78 12.09 -2.59 -2.49
CA ILE A 78 10.96 -1.90 -1.86
C ILE A 78 11.43 -0.95 -0.75
N GLU A 79 12.37 -1.38 0.09
CA GLU A 79 12.88 -0.56 1.18
C GLU A 79 13.64 0.67 0.69
N GLU A 80 14.41 0.57 -0.40
CA GLU A 80 15.11 1.73 -0.98
C GLU A 80 14.13 2.70 -1.67
N LEU A 81 13.05 2.22 -2.31
CA LEU A 81 11.98 3.07 -2.82
C LEU A 81 11.28 3.84 -1.68
N LEU A 82 11.00 3.17 -0.56
CA LEU A 82 10.33 3.78 0.60
C LEU A 82 11.25 4.73 1.38
N ARG A 83 12.54 4.44 1.41
CA ARG A 83 13.55 5.25 2.11
C ARG A 83 13.90 6.54 1.37
N THR A 84 13.90 6.48 0.05
CA THR A 84 13.94 7.67 -0.80
C THR A 84 12.51 8.00 -1.13
N PRO A 85 11.98 9.19 -0.80
CA PRO A 85 10.57 9.46 -1.05
C PRO A 85 10.28 9.47 -2.56
N THR A 86 9.97 8.27 -3.08
CA THR A 86 9.56 8.02 -4.47
C THR A 86 8.09 7.68 -4.53
N PRO A 87 7.39 7.93 -5.65
CA PRO A 87 6.10 7.30 -5.89
C PRO A 87 6.23 5.78 -5.78
N GLU A 88 5.35 5.15 -5.03
CA GLU A 88 5.31 3.68 -4.99
C GLU A 88 4.65 3.16 -6.28
N PRO A 89 5.12 2.03 -6.85
CA PRO A 89 4.36 1.34 -7.87
C PRO A 89 2.94 1.11 -7.40
N LEU A 90 1.95 1.36 -8.27
CA LEU A 90 0.54 1.30 -7.86
C LEU A 90 0.18 -0.07 -7.28
N SER A 91 0.06 -0.16 -5.96
CA SER A 91 -0.10 -1.43 -5.24
C SER A 91 -1.31 -2.22 -5.70
N PHE A 92 -2.42 -1.55 -6.05
CA PHE A 92 -3.62 -2.22 -6.58
C PHE A 92 -3.33 -3.00 -7.85
N ASN A 93 -2.51 -2.44 -8.75
CA ASN A 93 -2.09 -3.10 -9.98
C ASN A 93 -1.02 -4.15 -9.70
N VAL A 94 0.07 -3.72 -9.02
CA VAL A 94 1.31 -4.48 -8.94
C VAL A 94 1.21 -5.63 -7.94
N ASN A 95 0.70 -5.34 -6.72
CA ASN A 95 0.72 -6.29 -5.60
C ASN A 95 -0.61 -7.05 -5.42
N MET A 96 -1.71 -6.56 -6.00
CA MET A 96 -3.06 -7.08 -5.75
C MET A 96 -3.65 -7.74 -6.99
N VAL A 97 -4.29 -6.99 -7.89
CA VAL A 97 -5.01 -7.58 -9.02
C VAL A 97 -4.10 -8.27 -10.02
N GLY A 98 -2.91 -7.73 -10.28
CA GLY A 98 -1.96 -8.34 -11.23
C GLY A 98 -1.58 -9.78 -10.88
N PRO A 99 -1.09 -10.07 -9.66
CA PRO A 99 -0.84 -11.45 -9.22
C PRO A 99 -2.06 -12.37 -9.30
N VAL A 100 -3.26 -11.86 -9.01
CA VAL A 100 -4.51 -12.64 -9.14
C VAL A 100 -4.77 -12.99 -10.59
N ILE A 101 -4.64 -12.03 -11.53
CA ILE A 101 -4.81 -12.29 -12.96
C ILE A 101 -3.71 -13.23 -13.49
N CYS A 102 -2.45 -13.04 -13.08
CA CYS A 102 -1.35 -13.95 -13.46
C CYS A 102 -1.67 -15.40 -13.12
N THR A 103 -2.27 -15.63 -11.95
CA THR A 103 -2.49 -16.98 -11.41
C THR A 103 -3.83 -17.58 -11.85
N PHE A 104 -4.91 -16.81 -11.80
CA PHE A 104 -6.27 -17.30 -11.95
C PHE A 104 -7.00 -16.75 -13.18
N GLY A 105 -6.49 -15.70 -13.81
CA GLY A 105 -7.08 -15.12 -15.01
C GLY A 105 -6.99 -16.08 -16.21
N ASN A 106 -7.95 -15.98 -17.12
CA ASN A 106 -7.89 -16.66 -18.41
C ASN A 106 -6.89 -15.96 -19.36
N ASP A 107 -6.60 -16.57 -20.49
CA ASP A 107 -5.59 -16.07 -21.45
C ASP A 107 -5.94 -14.68 -22.02
N GLU A 108 -7.23 -14.42 -22.23
CA GLU A 108 -7.71 -13.12 -22.73
C GLU A 108 -7.51 -12.03 -21.68
N GLN A 109 -7.86 -12.31 -20.42
CA GLN A 109 -7.62 -11.39 -19.30
C GLN A 109 -6.13 -11.11 -19.11
N LYS A 110 -5.29 -12.14 -19.13
CA LYS A 110 -3.83 -11.99 -19.03
C LYS A 110 -3.28 -11.13 -20.16
N LYS A 111 -3.66 -11.43 -21.39
CA LYS A 111 -3.21 -10.69 -22.59
C LYS A 111 -3.68 -9.24 -22.58
N PHE A 112 -4.89 -8.96 -22.12
CA PHE A 112 -5.46 -7.63 -22.11
C PHE A 112 -4.94 -6.77 -20.95
N PHE A 113 -4.95 -7.32 -19.73
CA PHE A 113 -4.67 -6.53 -18.53
C PHE A 113 -3.19 -6.44 -18.18
N LEU A 114 -2.43 -7.55 -18.19
CA LEU A 114 -1.09 -7.56 -17.59
C LEU A 114 -0.12 -6.55 -18.20
N PRO A 115 -0.01 -6.38 -19.53
CA PRO A 115 0.84 -5.35 -20.12
C PRO A 115 0.45 -3.93 -19.69
N LYS A 116 -0.86 -3.66 -19.63
CA LYS A 116 -1.39 -2.33 -19.27
C LYS A 116 -1.25 -2.03 -17.78
N LEU A 117 -1.39 -3.04 -16.92
CA LEU A 117 -1.15 -2.92 -15.48
C LEU A 117 0.31 -2.60 -15.18
N ARG A 118 1.23 -3.30 -15.83
CA ARG A 118 2.66 -3.11 -15.67
C ARG A 118 3.10 -1.70 -16.09
N ASN A 119 2.58 -1.21 -17.21
CA ASN A 119 2.89 0.13 -17.75
C ASN A 119 2.03 1.24 -17.13
N LEU A 120 1.07 0.88 -16.27
CA LEU A 120 0.07 1.80 -15.69
C LEU A 120 -0.72 2.57 -16.75
N ASP A 121 -1.12 1.89 -17.83
CA ASP A 121 -2.07 2.38 -18.82
C ASP A 121 -3.51 2.20 -18.35
N ILE A 122 -3.73 1.32 -17.39
CA ILE A 122 -4.97 1.09 -16.66
C ILE A 122 -4.69 1.22 -15.16
N TRP A 123 -5.50 2.02 -14.49
CA TRP A 123 -5.48 2.19 -13.04
C TRP A 123 -6.61 1.38 -12.40
N PHE A 124 -6.27 0.42 -11.53
CA PHE A 124 -7.27 -0.29 -10.72
C PHE A 124 -7.43 0.31 -9.34
N CYS A 125 -8.63 0.18 -8.79
CA CYS A 125 -8.89 0.33 -7.36
C CYS A 125 -9.52 -0.95 -6.80
N GLN A 126 -9.56 -1.07 -5.46
CA GLN A 126 -10.05 -2.25 -4.75
C GLN A 126 -11.45 -2.03 -4.18
N GLY A 127 -12.41 -2.87 -4.55
CA GLY A 127 -13.78 -2.86 -4.07
C GLY A 127 -14.08 -4.03 -3.12
N PHE A 128 -13.51 -4.01 -1.91
CA PHE A 128 -13.73 -5.08 -0.92
C PHE A 128 -14.71 -4.63 0.15
N SER A 129 -14.34 -3.67 0.98
CA SER A 129 -15.12 -3.22 2.14
C SER A 129 -16.46 -2.60 1.75
N GLU A 130 -17.47 -2.81 2.59
CA GLU A 130 -18.79 -2.20 2.52
C GLU A 130 -19.12 -1.50 3.84
N PRO A 131 -20.12 -0.61 3.92
CA PRO A 131 -20.49 0.03 5.17
C PRO A 131 -20.75 -0.93 6.34
N GLY A 132 -21.27 -2.14 6.05
CA GLY A 132 -21.52 -3.19 7.03
C GLY A 132 -20.51 -4.35 7.02
N ALA A 133 -19.48 -4.33 6.16
CA ALA A 133 -18.55 -5.44 5.98
C ALA A 133 -17.11 -4.93 5.81
N GLY A 134 -16.41 -4.76 6.93
CA GLY A 134 -14.99 -4.40 6.98
C GLY A 134 -14.14 -5.59 7.42
N SER A 135 -13.87 -5.72 8.74
CA SER A 135 -13.14 -6.88 9.29
C SER A 135 -13.90 -8.21 9.08
N ASP A 136 -15.22 -8.20 9.14
CA ASP A 136 -16.08 -9.31 8.71
C ASP A 136 -16.43 -9.16 7.22
N LEU A 137 -15.41 -9.28 6.37
CA LEU A 137 -15.55 -9.10 4.92
C LEU A 137 -16.48 -10.16 4.28
N ALA A 138 -16.59 -11.33 4.89
CA ALA A 138 -17.47 -12.39 4.37
C ALA A 138 -18.96 -12.02 4.39
N SER A 139 -19.35 -11.02 5.20
CA SER A 139 -20.73 -10.52 5.30
C SER A 139 -21.09 -9.49 4.20
N LEU A 140 -20.24 -9.28 3.19
CA LEU A 140 -20.50 -8.37 2.07
C LEU A 140 -21.83 -8.68 1.36
N LYS A 141 -22.51 -7.64 0.89
CA LYS A 141 -23.86 -7.70 0.32
C LYS A 141 -23.95 -7.21 -1.13
N THR A 142 -22.91 -6.55 -1.66
CA THR A 142 -22.91 -6.17 -3.08
C THR A 142 -23.16 -7.39 -3.92
N SER A 143 -24.30 -7.45 -4.58
CA SER A 143 -24.76 -8.61 -5.36
C SER A 143 -24.28 -8.54 -6.81
N ALA A 144 -24.11 -9.70 -7.43
CA ALA A 144 -23.92 -9.85 -8.86
C ALA A 144 -24.80 -11.01 -9.33
N VAL A 145 -25.94 -10.66 -9.92
CA VAL A 145 -26.91 -11.65 -10.39
C VAL A 145 -26.68 -11.91 -11.88
N LYS A 146 -26.54 -13.17 -12.25
CA LYS A 146 -26.32 -13.55 -13.65
C LYS A 146 -27.57 -13.32 -14.49
N ASP A 147 -27.41 -12.64 -15.62
CA ASP A 147 -28.47 -12.37 -16.61
C ASP A 147 -27.86 -12.59 -18.01
N GLY A 148 -28.07 -13.80 -18.55
CA GLY A 148 -27.45 -14.23 -19.80
C GLY A 148 -25.93 -14.26 -19.72
N ASP A 149 -25.27 -13.51 -20.59
CA ASP A 149 -23.81 -13.41 -20.68
C ASP A 149 -23.23 -12.27 -19.82
N GLU A 150 -24.03 -11.68 -18.93
CA GLU A 150 -23.66 -10.58 -18.06
C GLU A 150 -24.01 -10.87 -16.60
N TYR A 151 -23.43 -10.08 -15.70
CA TYR A 151 -23.87 -9.92 -14.31
C TYR A 151 -24.50 -8.53 -14.14
N VAL A 152 -25.61 -8.46 -13.45
CA VAL A 152 -26.21 -7.21 -12.97
C VAL A 152 -25.74 -6.98 -11.54
N VAL A 153 -24.91 -5.94 -11.36
CA VAL A 153 -24.26 -5.63 -10.08
C VAL A 153 -25.01 -4.52 -9.36
N ASN A 154 -25.36 -4.76 -8.09
CA ASN A 154 -26.03 -3.81 -7.21
C ASN A 154 -25.37 -3.79 -5.84
N GLY A 155 -25.10 -2.59 -5.29
CA GLY A 155 -24.53 -2.44 -3.97
C GLY A 155 -23.64 -1.23 -3.81
N GLN A 156 -22.85 -1.23 -2.74
CA GLN A 156 -21.96 -0.13 -2.39
C GLN A 156 -20.65 -0.66 -1.81
N LYS A 157 -19.55 -0.07 -2.26
CA LYS A 157 -18.24 -0.23 -1.65
C LYS A 157 -17.81 1.06 -0.96
N ILE A 158 -17.02 0.95 0.10
CA ILE A 158 -16.53 2.08 0.88
C ILE A 158 -15.03 1.95 1.16
N TRP A 159 -14.39 3.06 1.48
CA TRP A 159 -12.94 3.17 1.71
C TRP A 159 -12.12 2.76 0.49
N THR A 160 -12.69 2.91 -0.70
CA THR A 160 -12.05 2.56 -1.96
C THR A 160 -11.01 3.61 -2.31
N SER A 161 -9.74 3.30 -2.00
CA SER A 161 -8.64 4.24 -2.24
C SER A 161 -8.46 4.50 -3.73
N GLN A 162 -8.31 5.78 -4.10
CA GLN A 162 -8.03 6.24 -5.46
C GLN A 162 -9.10 5.89 -6.50
N ALA A 163 -10.36 5.56 -6.11
CA ALA A 163 -11.41 5.22 -7.06
C ALA A 163 -11.70 6.36 -8.06
N HIS A 164 -11.50 7.61 -7.66
CA HIS A 164 -11.65 8.79 -8.54
C HIS A 164 -10.59 8.85 -9.66
N ASN A 165 -9.49 8.10 -9.53
CA ASN A 165 -8.44 7.98 -10.54
C ASN A 165 -8.54 6.68 -11.35
N ALA A 166 -9.38 5.74 -10.91
CA ALA A 166 -9.40 4.38 -11.43
C ALA A 166 -10.19 4.25 -12.73
N ASP A 167 -9.66 3.46 -13.64
CA ASP A 167 -10.34 3.01 -14.85
C ASP A 167 -11.15 1.74 -14.57
N TRP A 168 -10.67 0.89 -13.66
CA TRP A 168 -11.26 -0.40 -13.30
C TRP A 168 -11.27 -0.61 -11.80
N ILE A 169 -12.24 -1.40 -11.32
CA ILE A 169 -12.29 -1.88 -9.95
C ILE A 169 -12.30 -3.42 -9.94
N PHE A 170 -11.45 -4.01 -9.09
CA PHE A 170 -11.60 -5.42 -8.76
C PHE A 170 -12.42 -5.54 -7.48
N ALA A 171 -13.58 -6.16 -7.59
CA ALA A 171 -14.57 -6.21 -6.53
C ALA A 171 -14.85 -7.64 -6.07
N LEU A 172 -15.05 -7.81 -4.76
CA LEU A 172 -15.70 -9.00 -4.22
C LEU A 172 -17.21 -8.78 -4.22
N VAL A 173 -17.93 -9.69 -4.86
CA VAL A 173 -19.38 -9.60 -5.02
C VAL A 173 -20.06 -10.91 -4.60
N ARG A 174 -21.31 -10.82 -4.15
CA ARG A 174 -22.15 -11.97 -3.78
C ARG A 174 -22.81 -12.52 -5.02
N THR A 175 -22.37 -13.68 -5.50
CA THR A 175 -22.97 -14.39 -6.64
C THR A 175 -23.91 -15.51 -6.19
N ASP A 176 -23.68 -16.08 -5.00
CA ASP A 176 -24.59 -17.08 -4.40
C ASP A 176 -24.93 -16.65 -2.95
N PRO A 177 -26.15 -16.11 -2.73
CA PRO A 177 -26.63 -15.72 -1.40
C PRO A 177 -26.96 -16.90 -0.50
N ASP A 178 -27.24 -18.09 -1.08
CA ASP A 178 -27.71 -19.29 -0.39
C ASP A 178 -26.58 -20.29 -0.10
N ALA A 179 -25.33 -19.92 -0.39
CA ALA A 179 -24.17 -20.76 -0.14
C ALA A 179 -24.07 -21.21 1.33
N ALA A 180 -23.68 -22.47 1.55
CA ALA A 180 -23.57 -23.10 2.87
C ALA A 180 -22.72 -22.32 3.88
N LYS A 181 -21.76 -21.54 3.39
CA LYS A 181 -20.95 -20.58 4.16
C LYS A 181 -20.85 -19.27 3.36
N PRO A 182 -20.92 -18.11 4.04
CA PRO A 182 -20.86 -16.81 3.34
C PRO A 182 -19.67 -16.68 2.38
N GLN A 183 -18.51 -17.22 2.74
CA GLN A 183 -17.30 -17.20 1.92
C GLN A 183 -17.44 -17.95 0.58
N MET A 184 -18.30 -18.96 0.52
CA MET A 184 -18.46 -19.85 -0.65
C MET A 184 -19.37 -19.25 -1.74
N GLY A 185 -20.06 -18.13 -1.46
CA GLY A 185 -20.91 -17.44 -2.43
C GLY A 185 -20.32 -16.12 -2.92
N ILE A 186 -19.00 -15.95 -2.84
CA ILE A 186 -18.30 -14.72 -3.23
C ILE A 186 -17.48 -14.96 -4.48
N SER A 187 -17.61 -14.07 -5.47
CA SER A 187 -16.82 -14.06 -6.69
C SER A 187 -15.91 -12.82 -6.77
N PHE A 188 -14.87 -12.93 -7.60
CA PHE A 188 -13.93 -11.85 -7.88
C PHE A 188 -14.22 -11.29 -9.28
N LEU A 189 -14.74 -10.06 -9.36
CA LEU A 189 -15.26 -9.46 -10.59
C LEU A 189 -14.47 -8.20 -10.95
N LEU A 190 -14.12 -8.06 -12.23
CA LEU A 190 -13.51 -6.85 -12.79
C LEU A 190 -14.59 -5.99 -13.41
N ILE A 191 -14.74 -4.74 -12.93
CA ILE A 191 -15.79 -3.83 -13.38
C ILE A 191 -15.11 -2.58 -13.97
N ASP A 192 -15.52 -2.18 -15.17
CA ASP A 192 -15.13 -0.90 -15.77
C ASP A 192 -15.81 0.24 -15.00
N MET A 193 -15.03 1.18 -14.48
CA MET A 193 -15.53 2.31 -13.70
C MET A 193 -16.33 3.32 -14.53
N LYS A 194 -16.29 3.19 -15.87
CA LYS A 194 -17.08 4.01 -16.81
C LYS A 194 -18.42 3.37 -17.15
N SER A 195 -18.71 2.17 -16.65
CA SER A 195 -20.02 1.52 -16.90
C SER A 195 -21.17 2.35 -16.38
N ALA A 196 -22.28 2.35 -17.12
CA ALA A 196 -23.52 3.01 -16.67
C ALA A 196 -23.96 2.42 -15.33
N GLY A 197 -24.36 3.28 -14.38
CA GLY A 197 -24.76 2.90 -13.02
C GLY A 197 -23.61 2.90 -12.00
N VAL A 198 -22.37 3.12 -12.40
CA VAL A 198 -21.24 3.32 -11.46
C VAL A 198 -21.18 4.79 -11.05
N THR A 199 -21.19 5.05 -9.74
CA THR A 199 -21.02 6.40 -9.18
C THR A 199 -19.93 6.38 -8.13
N VAL A 200 -18.98 7.33 -8.22
CA VAL A 200 -17.89 7.51 -7.25
C VAL A 200 -18.12 8.79 -6.46
N ARG A 201 -18.06 8.70 -5.13
CA ARG A 201 -18.15 9.84 -4.24
C ARG A 201 -16.95 9.88 -3.29
N GLY A 202 -16.18 10.97 -3.33
CA GLY A 202 -15.02 11.17 -2.46
C GLY A 202 -15.45 11.34 -1.00
N ILE A 203 -14.70 10.72 -0.10
CA ILE A 203 -14.82 10.89 1.36
C ILE A 203 -13.73 11.87 1.79
N GLU A 204 -14.12 12.96 2.41
CA GLU A 204 -13.17 13.89 3.03
C GLU A 204 -12.73 13.36 4.38
N THR A 205 -11.42 13.19 4.55
CA THR A 205 -10.81 12.66 5.75
C THR A 205 -10.13 13.76 6.57
N ILE A 206 -9.84 13.48 7.85
CA ILE A 206 -9.27 14.47 8.78
C ILE A 206 -7.92 15.04 8.33
N ASP A 207 -7.25 14.39 7.40
CA ASP A 207 -6.01 14.83 6.75
C ASP A 207 -6.25 15.78 5.55
N GLU A 208 -7.47 16.29 5.40
CA GLU A 208 -7.93 17.21 4.34
C GLU A 208 -7.83 16.60 2.92
N SER A 209 -7.69 15.30 2.82
CA SER A 209 -7.63 14.63 1.53
C SER A 209 -8.96 13.94 1.17
N ARG A 210 -9.11 13.58 -0.11
CA ARG A 210 -10.23 12.77 -0.63
C ARG A 210 -9.70 11.53 -1.34
N HIS A 211 -8.66 10.91 -0.78
CA HIS A 211 -8.02 9.76 -1.38
C HIS A 211 -8.84 8.46 -1.30
N VAL A 212 -9.83 8.40 -0.39
CA VAL A 212 -10.77 7.28 -0.25
C VAL A 212 -12.16 7.67 -0.72
N ASN A 213 -12.92 6.70 -1.21
CA ASN A 213 -14.20 6.95 -1.86
C ASN A 213 -15.24 5.91 -1.46
N GLU A 214 -16.51 6.27 -1.64
CA GLU A 214 -17.63 5.36 -1.81
C GLU A 214 -17.82 5.08 -3.30
N VAL A 215 -18.12 3.85 -3.65
CA VAL A 215 -18.45 3.44 -5.02
C VAL A 215 -19.79 2.73 -4.99
N PHE A 216 -20.76 3.28 -5.73
CA PHE A 216 -22.12 2.76 -5.83
C PHE A 216 -22.30 2.04 -7.17
N PHE A 217 -23.00 0.93 -7.13
CA PHE A 217 -23.42 0.15 -8.29
C PHE A 217 -24.94 0.11 -8.32
N ASP A 218 -25.54 0.65 -9.37
CA ASP A 218 -26.97 0.65 -9.60
C ASP A 218 -27.25 -0.03 -10.95
N ASN A 219 -27.66 -1.29 -10.92
CA ASN A 219 -27.93 -2.12 -12.10
C ASN A 219 -26.78 -2.12 -13.12
N VAL A 220 -25.54 -2.15 -12.64
CA VAL A 220 -24.34 -2.12 -13.49
C VAL A 220 -24.21 -3.46 -14.23
N ARG A 221 -24.23 -3.41 -15.56
CA ARG A 221 -24.04 -4.58 -16.42
C ARG A 221 -22.56 -4.85 -16.66
N VAL A 222 -22.14 -6.05 -16.34
CA VAL A 222 -20.74 -6.48 -16.42
C VAL A 222 -20.67 -7.81 -17.18
N PRO A 223 -19.88 -7.92 -18.26
CA PRO A 223 -19.73 -9.18 -18.99
C PRO A 223 -19.31 -10.32 -18.07
N ALA A 224 -19.90 -11.50 -18.25
CA ALA A 224 -19.57 -12.68 -17.45
C ALA A 224 -18.09 -13.10 -17.59
N SER A 225 -17.46 -12.77 -18.72
CA SER A 225 -16.03 -12.96 -18.97
C SER A 225 -15.11 -12.14 -18.05
N ASN A 226 -15.66 -11.16 -17.31
CA ASN A 226 -14.90 -10.33 -16.36
C ASN A 226 -14.77 -10.98 -14.96
N ILE A 227 -15.39 -12.15 -14.72
CA ILE A 227 -15.04 -12.97 -13.55
C ILE A 227 -13.58 -13.45 -13.70
N VAL A 228 -12.80 -13.33 -12.64
CA VAL A 228 -11.47 -13.91 -12.58
C VAL A 228 -11.58 -15.32 -12.00
N GLY A 229 -11.05 -16.30 -12.74
CA GLY A 229 -11.09 -17.70 -12.35
C GLY A 229 -12.52 -18.26 -12.37
N GLU A 230 -12.92 -18.93 -11.28
CA GLU A 230 -14.21 -19.61 -11.15
C GLU A 230 -15.19 -18.78 -10.31
N GLU A 231 -16.47 -18.82 -10.68
CA GLU A 231 -17.57 -18.26 -9.88
C GLU A 231 -17.58 -18.87 -8.48
N ASN A 232 -17.89 -18.08 -7.47
CA ASN A 232 -17.92 -18.47 -6.05
C ASN A 232 -16.56 -18.87 -5.42
N LYS A 233 -15.43 -18.60 -6.11
CA LYS A 233 -14.06 -18.79 -5.61
C LYS A 233 -13.35 -17.48 -5.23
N GLY A 234 -14.04 -16.37 -5.29
CA GLY A 234 -13.47 -15.05 -5.01
C GLY A 234 -12.84 -14.92 -3.62
N TRP A 235 -13.34 -15.66 -2.63
CA TRP A 235 -12.74 -15.68 -1.29
C TRP A 235 -11.34 -16.29 -1.27
N ASP A 236 -11.10 -17.34 -2.03
CA ASP A 236 -9.78 -17.97 -2.15
C ASP A 236 -8.80 -17.03 -2.86
N TYR A 237 -9.28 -16.33 -3.90
CA TYR A 237 -8.48 -15.32 -4.60
C TYR A 237 -8.16 -14.10 -3.74
N ALA A 238 -9.10 -13.68 -2.89
CA ALA A 238 -8.86 -12.63 -1.90
C ALA A 238 -7.81 -13.05 -0.86
N LYS A 239 -7.85 -14.29 -0.37
CA LYS A 239 -6.81 -14.82 0.54
C LYS A 239 -5.44 -14.87 -0.13
N PHE A 240 -5.37 -15.29 -1.39
CA PHE A 240 -4.14 -15.29 -2.18
C PHE A 240 -3.59 -13.87 -2.33
N LEU A 241 -4.44 -12.91 -2.74
CA LEU A 241 -4.08 -11.50 -2.87
C LEU A 241 -3.50 -10.93 -1.57
N LEU A 242 -4.22 -11.11 -0.46
CA LEU A 242 -3.79 -10.64 0.85
C LEU A 242 -2.53 -11.36 1.37
N GLY A 243 -2.20 -12.53 0.83
CA GLY A 243 -0.97 -13.28 1.13
C GLY A 243 0.26 -12.68 0.48
N ASN A 244 0.14 -12.14 -0.74
CA ASN A 244 1.26 -11.65 -1.54
C ASN A 244 1.83 -10.30 -1.09
N GLU A 245 1.05 -9.48 -0.38
CA GLU A 245 1.43 -8.11 0.01
C GLU A 245 2.34 -8.04 1.25
N ARG A 246 2.54 -9.14 1.99
CA ARG A 246 2.91 -9.09 3.40
C ARG A 246 4.35 -8.72 3.72
N THR A 247 5.33 -8.85 2.83
CA THR A 247 6.73 -8.48 3.14
C THR A 247 6.96 -6.97 3.10
N GLY A 248 6.24 -6.24 2.23
CA GLY A 248 6.30 -4.77 2.14
C GLY A 248 5.48 -4.03 3.21
N ILE A 249 4.57 -4.73 3.90
CA ILE A 249 3.59 -4.10 4.81
C ILE A 249 4.22 -3.47 6.06
N ALA A 250 5.42 -3.92 6.44
CA ALA A 250 6.17 -3.38 7.58
C ALA A 250 6.65 -1.94 7.35
N ARG A 251 6.90 -1.54 6.08
CA ARG A 251 7.27 -0.19 5.64
C ARG A 251 8.44 0.40 6.45
N VAL A 252 9.48 -0.39 6.67
CA VAL A 252 10.65 0.02 7.47
C VAL A 252 11.36 1.20 6.82
N GLY A 253 11.53 1.20 5.50
CA GLY A 253 12.13 2.29 4.73
C GLY A 253 11.43 3.63 4.97
N LEU A 254 10.10 3.64 4.91
CA LEU A 254 9.29 4.83 5.19
C LEU A 254 9.49 5.35 6.62
N SER A 255 9.50 4.43 7.60
CA SER A 255 9.73 4.80 9.00
C SER A 255 11.15 5.35 9.23
N ARG A 256 12.15 4.82 8.52
CA ARG A 256 13.53 5.34 8.53
C ARG A 256 13.63 6.73 7.88
N GLU A 257 12.90 6.96 6.78
CA GLU A 257 12.84 8.27 6.14
C GLU A 257 12.29 9.32 7.12
N ARG A 258 11.15 9.03 7.76
CA ARG A 258 10.53 9.95 8.74
C ARG A 258 11.43 10.22 9.93
N LEU A 259 12.07 9.20 10.49
CA LEU A 259 13.03 9.36 11.57
C LEU A 259 14.22 10.23 11.13
N GLY A 260 14.69 10.03 9.89
CA GLY A 260 15.76 10.86 9.31
C GLY A 260 15.36 12.33 9.16
N ARG A 261 14.13 12.59 8.70
CA ARG A 261 13.56 13.95 8.63
C ARG A 261 13.44 14.57 10.01
N ALA A 262 12.89 13.82 10.98
CA ALA A 262 12.78 14.32 12.36
C ALA A 262 14.13 14.74 12.93
N LYS A 263 15.19 13.94 12.72
CA LYS A 263 16.55 14.29 13.15
C LYS A 263 17.11 15.52 12.44
N LYS A 264 16.91 15.63 11.12
CA LYS A 264 17.35 16.78 10.33
C LYS A 264 16.64 18.07 10.78
N LEU A 265 15.33 17.99 11.01
CA LEU A 265 14.55 19.13 11.49
C LEU A 265 14.95 19.53 12.91
N ALA A 266 15.12 18.55 13.81
CA ALA A 266 15.57 18.80 15.18
C ALA A 266 16.95 19.47 15.26
N ALA A 267 17.85 19.22 14.31
CA ALA A 267 19.14 19.88 14.24
C ALA A 267 19.06 21.37 13.88
N LYS A 268 17.98 21.81 13.23
CA LYS A 268 17.73 23.21 12.86
C LYS A 268 16.93 23.96 13.89
N LEU A 269 16.18 23.27 14.74
CA LEU A 269 15.26 23.88 15.70
C LEU A 269 15.90 24.11 17.07
N PRO A 270 15.64 25.24 17.72
CA PRO A 270 16.13 25.49 19.06
C PRO A 270 15.34 24.69 20.11
N SER A 271 16.03 24.33 21.18
CA SER A 271 15.46 23.92 22.46
C SER A 271 15.96 24.86 23.56
N PHE A 272 15.55 24.62 24.81
CA PHE A 272 15.95 25.43 25.94
C PHE A 272 17.49 25.49 26.13
N ASN A 273 18.20 24.39 25.80
CA ASN A 273 19.64 24.24 26.04
C ASN A 273 20.47 24.06 24.75
N GLY A 274 20.00 24.56 23.60
CA GLY A 274 20.69 24.42 22.33
C GLY A 274 19.79 23.75 21.24
N PRO A 275 20.36 23.13 20.20
CA PRO A 275 19.55 22.44 19.19
C PRO A 275 18.68 21.34 19.80
N LEU A 276 17.44 21.19 19.33
CA LEU A 276 16.53 20.11 19.77
C LEU A 276 17.14 18.73 19.57
N ALA A 277 18.00 18.56 18.55
CA ALA A 277 18.76 17.33 18.33
C ALA A 277 19.63 16.91 19.52
N ASP A 278 20.01 17.86 20.39
CA ASP A 278 20.84 17.60 21.58
C ASP A 278 20.02 17.31 22.84
N ASP A 279 18.70 17.53 22.76
CA ASP A 279 17.81 17.25 23.89
C ASP A 279 17.84 15.77 24.27
N PRO A 280 18.06 15.44 25.57
CA PRO A 280 18.13 14.03 26.00
C PRO A 280 16.84 13.24 25.79
N GLN A 281 15.67 13.88 25.87
CA GLN A 281 14.39 13.20 25.66
C GLN A 281 14.19 12.87 24.18
N PHE A 282 14.53 13.82 23.28
CA PHE A 282 14.52 13.57 21.84
C PHE A 282 15.47 12.43 21.46
N LYS A 283 16.72 12.46 21.95
CA LYS A 283 17.72 11.40 21.72
C LYS A 283 17.18 10.02 22.19
N ARG A 284 16.52 9.96 23.34
CA ARG A 284 15.91 8.74 23.86
C ARG A 284 14.78 8.23 22.97
N LYS A 285 13.86 9.11 22.53
CA LYS A 285 12.79 8.75 21.59
C LYS A 285 13.37 8.18 20.29
N CYS A 286 14.37 8.84 19.71
CA CYS A 286 15.04 8.35 18.50
C CYS A 286 15.69 6.97 18.69
N ALA A 287 16.44 6.78 19.77
CA ALA A 287 17.10 5.49 20.07
C ALA A 287 16.08 4.36 20.24
N THR A 288 14.94 4.63 20.90
CA THR A 288 13.86 3.66 21.05
C THR A 288 13.30 3.24 19.69
N VAL A 289 13.03 4.20 18.79
CA VAL A 289 12.54 3.92 17.44
C VAL A 289 13.58 3.14 16.63
N GLU A 290 14.88 3.48 16.72
CA GLU A 290 15.95 2.78 16.02
C GLU A 290 16.07 1.32 16.46
N MET A 291 15.96 1.04 17.78
CA MET A 291 15.94 -0.34 18.28
C MET A 291 14.74 -1.12 17.79
N GLN A 292 13.55 -0.50 17.76
CA GLN A 292 12.33 -1.13 17.24
C GLN A 292 12.44 -1.44 15.73
N LEU A 293 12.95 -0.49 14.95
CA LEU A 293 13.19 -0.67 13.51
C LEU A 293 14.21 -1.80 13.25
N LYS A 294 15.30 -1.84 14.02
CA LYS A 294 16.30 -2.90 13.88
C LYS A 294 15.72 -4.28 14.22
N SER A 295 14.94 -4.37 15.29
CA SER A 295 14.23 -5.61 15.65
C SER A 295 13.26 -6.06 14.56
N LEU A 296 12.53 -5.11 13.94
CA LEU A 296 11.60 -5.40 12.86
C LEU A 296 12.33 -5.89 11.59
N GLU A 297 13.44 -5.25 11.21
CA GLU A 297 14.28 -5.71 10.09
C GLU A 297 14.79 -7.14 10.28
N ILE A 298 15.32 -7.44 11.46
CA ILE A 298 15.78 -8.80 11.79
C ILE A 298 14.61 -9.79 11.68
N THR A 299 13.41 -9.40 12.13
CA THR A 299 12.23 -10.26 12.03
C THR A 299 11.83 -10.52 10.58
N ILE A 300 11.89 -9.47 9.71
CA ILE A 300 11.64 -9.63 8.26
C ILE A 300 12.64 -10.62 7.66
N MET A 301 13.95 -10.45 7.91
CA MET A 301 14.97 -11.33 7.37
C MET A 301 14.79 -12.78 7.84
N ARG A 302 14.37 -13.00 9.08
CA ARG A 302 14.04 -14.33 9.60
C ARG A 302 12.84 -14.96 8.91
N ILE A 303 11.82 -14.17 8.58
CA ILE A 303 10.63 -14.64 7.86
C ILE A 303 11.01 -15.00 6.42
N ILE A 304 11.78 -14.16 5.74
CA ILE A 304 12.28 -14.41 4.37
C ILE A 304 13.11 -15.71 4.35
N ASP A 305 14.05 -15.89 5.27
CA ASP A 305 14.87 -17.11 5.38
C ASP A 305 14.02 -18.36 5.64
N ARG A 306 13.00 -18.25 6.49
CA ARG A 306 12.06 -19.34 6.76
C ARG A 306 11.24 -19.72 5.52
N GLN A 307 10.70 -18.74 4.80
CA GLN A 307 9.94 -18.98 3.56
C GLN A 307 10.81 -19.66 2.49
N ARG A 308 12.07 -19.20 2.34
CA ARG A 308 13.04 -19.81 1.43
C ARG A 308 13.29 -21.28 1.74
N ARG A 309 13.36 -21.65 3.03
CA ARG A 309 13.61 -23.05 3.46
C ARG A 309 12.41 -23.96 3.32
N ARG A 310 11.19 -23.40 3.46
CA ARG A 310 9.95 -24.18 3.36
C ARG A 310 9.63 -24.65 1.95
N ASN A 311 10.09 -23.91 0.95
CA ASN A 311 9.80 -24.15 -0.46
C ASN A 311 8.29 -24.31 -0.76
N ASP A 312 7.43 -23.64 0.05
CA ASP A 312 5.99 -23.59 -0.11
C ASP A 312 5.52 -22.14 -0.26
N SER A 313 4.37 -21.95 -0.92
CA SER A 313 3.74 -20.64 -1.13
C SER A 313 2.73 -20.28 -0.02
N ALA A 314 2.62 -21.09 1.03
CA ALA A 314 1.65 -20.84 2.09
C ALA A 314 2.00 -19.57 2.88
N PRO A 315 1.03 -18.69 3.16
CA PRO A 315 1.27 -17.49 3.96
C PRO A 315 1.81 -17.86 5.35
N ASP A 316 2.96 -17.29 5.74
CA ASP A 316 3.49 -17.48 7.09
C ASP A 316 2.70 -16.60 8.08
N PRO A 317 2.03 -17.15 9.11
CA PRO A 317 1.31 -16.36 10.12
C PRO A 317 2.21 -15.32 10.82
N ALA A 318 3.52 -15.53 10.85
CA ALA A 318 4.48 -14.57 11.40
C ALA A 318 4.52 -13.23 10.64
N THR A 319 4.03 -13.18 9.40
CA THR A 319 3.89 -11.92 8.65
C THR A 319 2.88 -10.97 9.32
N SER A 320 1.93 -11.49 10.09
CA SER A 320 1.02 -10.67 10.90
C SER A 320 1.74 -9.85 11.97
N MET A 321 2.88 -10.34 12.50
CA MET A 321 3.73 -9.54 13.40
C MET A 321 4.35 -8.35 12.68
N LEU A 322 4.72 -8.50 11.40
CA LEU A 322 5.29 -7.41 10.60
C LEU A 322 4.27 -6.29 10.43
N LYS A 323 3.03 -6.63 10.10
CA LYS A 323 1.96 -5.64 9.95
C LYS A 323 1.67 -4.95 11.27
N LEU A 324 1.52 -5.69 12.36
CA LEU A 324 1.21 -5.15 13.67
C LEU A 324 2.31 -4.18 14.14
N ARG A 325 3.56 -4.64 14.18
CA ARG A 325 4.69 -3.81 14.63
C ARG A 325 5.03 -2.69 13.65
N GLY A 326 4.93 -2.97 12.34
CA GLY A 326 5.15 -1.97 11.30
C GLY A 326 4.15 -0.81 11.40
N ALA A 327 2.86 -1.09 11.59
CA ALA A 327 1.84 -0.07 11.76
C ALA A 327 2.07 0.80 13.02
N GLU A 328 2.45 0.19 14.13
CA GLU A 328 2.77 0.91 15.38
C GLU A 328 3.99 1.83 15.20
N ILE A 329 5.07 1.34 14.57
CA ILE A 329 6.29 2.14 14.32
C ILE A 329 6.01 3.27 13.31
N GLN A 330 5.19 3.02 12.29
CA GLN A 330 4.75 4.07 11.36
C GLN A 330 4.03 5.22 12.09
N GLN A 331 3.15 4.89 13.02
CA GLN A 331 2.46 5.91 13.84
C GLN A 331 3.44 6.63 14.76
N THR A 332 4.33 5.91 15.45
CA THR A 332 5.33 6.50 16.34
C THR A 332 6.27 7.45 15.60
N THR A 333 6.70 7.09 14.38
CA THR A 333 7.60 7.96 13.59
C THR A 333 6.88 9.18 13.02
N ALA A 334 5.60 9.07 12.66
CA ALA A 334 4.79 10.22 12.25
C ALA A 334 4.54 11.18 13.43
N GLU A 335 4.26 10.64 14.61
CA GLU A 335 4.10 11.42 15.85
C GLU A 335 5.41 12.13 16.25
N LEU A 336 6.54 11.40 16.23
CA LEU A 336 7.84 12.00 16.52
C LEU A 336 8.18 13.16 15.59
N LEU A 337 7.86 13.03 14.30
CA LEU A 337 8.09 14.10 13.33
C LEU A 337 7.16 15.31 13.58
N ALA A 338 5.90 15.08 13.95
CA ALA A 338 4.97 16.13 14.34
C ALA A 338 5.40 16.83 15.64
N ASP A 339 5.83 16.08 16.66
CA ASP A 339 6.36 16.60 17.92
C ASP A 339 7.56 17.54 17.68
N VAL A 340 8.49 17.12 16.81
CA VAL A 340 9.69 17.92 16.48
C VAL A 340 9.32 19.22 15.78
N ALA A 341 8.41 19.17 14.82
CA ALA A 341 7.97 20.35 14.09
C ALA A 341 7.17 21.34 14.99
N GLY A 342 6.52 20.82 16.05
CA GLY A 342 5.80 21.62 17.02
C GLY A 342 4.78 22.58 16.38
N PRO A 343 4.73 23.86 16.76
CA PRO A 343 3.76 24.81 16.20
C PRO A 343 3.89 25.03 14.68
N MET A 344 5.05 24.73 14.09
CA MET A 344 5.29 24.91 12.65
C MET A 344 4.54 23.94 11.75
N VAL A 345 3.85 22.93 12.31
CA VAL A 345 2.97 22.04 11.56
C VAL A 345 1.59 22.63 11.26
N ALA A 346 1.23 23.76 11.89
CA ALA A 346 -0.09 24.37 11.73
C ALA A 346 -0.46 24.74 10.27
N PRO A 347 0.47 25.23 9.41
CA PRO A 347 0.11 25.47 8.01
C PRO A 347 -0.19 24.17 7.27
N THR A 348 -1.38 24.14 6.64
CA THR A 348 -1.82 23.07 5.75
C THR A 348 -1.50 23.41 4.29
N GLY A 349 -1.68 22.44 3.39
CA GLY A 349 -1.59 22.68 1.96
C GLY A 349 -2.57 23.75 1.45
N GLN A 350 -3.75 23.84 2.06
CA GLN A 350 -4.75 24.88 1.76
C GLN A 350 -4.26 26.28 2.18
N ILE A 351 -3.68 26.38 3.38
CA ILE A 351 -3.07 27.64 3.86
C ILE A 351 -1.93 28.04 2.93
N ARG A 352 -1.07 27.10 2.53
CA ARG A 352 0.02 27.36 1.59
C ARG A 352 -0.50 27.87 0.25
N ALA A 353 -1.57 27.28 -0.29
CA ALA A 353 -2.16 27.68 -1.57
C ALA A 353 -2.81 29.07 -1.50
N ALA A 354 -3.34 29.46 -0.34
CA ALA A 354 -3.97 30.76 -0.12
C ALA A 354 -2.99 31.86 0.30
N TYR A 355 -1.70 31.51 0.56
CA TYR A 355 -0.71 32.47 1.03
C TYR A 355 -0.23 33.37 -0.11
N GLU A 356 -0.33 34.69 0.08
CA GLU A 356 0.15 35.69 -0.87
C GLU A 356 1.62 36.03 -0.58
N GLY A 357 2.48 35.93 -1.59
CA GLY A 357 3.90 36.22 -1.50
C GLY A 357 4.77 34.97 -1.28
N ASP A 358 6.03 35.19 -0.85
CA ASP A 358 6.98 34.11 -0.61
C ASP A 358 6.66 33.36 0.69
N PHE A 359 6.27 32.10 0.58
CA PHE A 359 6.00 31.27 1.74
C PHE A 359 7.31 30.97 2.50
N PRO A 360 7.33 31.09 3.84
CA PRO A 360 8.56 30.89 4.62
C PRO A 360 9.15 29.48 4.41
N ALA A 361 10.46 29.44 4.11
CA ALA A 361 11.15 28.18 3.79
C ALA A 361 11.10 27.17 4.95
N GLU A 362 11.11 27.64 6.19
CA GLU A 362 11.02 26.81 7.40
C GLU A 362 9.66 26.10 7.49
N LEU A 363 8.60 26.80 7.09
CA LEU A 363 7.24 26.23 7.04
C LEU A 363 7.06 25.30 5.84
N GLU A 364 7.75 25.56 4.72
CA GLU A 364 7.75 24.69 3.54
C GLU A 364 8.24 23.28 3.88
N GLU A 365 9.27 23.15 4.74
CA GLU A 365 9.81 21.86 5.20
C GLU A 365 8.83 21.08 6.10
N THR A 366 7.89 21.76 6.74
CA THR A 366 6.90 21.15 7.66
C THR A 366 5.56 20.85 7.00
N LEU A 367 5.32 21.35 5.78
CA LEU A 367 4.09 21.07 5.05
C LEU A 367 3.85 19.56 4.91
N GLY A 368 2.61 19.17 5.11
CA GLY A 368 2.17 17.78 4.99
C GLY A 368 2.49 16.88 6.19
N ILE A 369 3.22 17.37 7.23
CA ILE A 369 3.52 16.58 8.43
C ILE A 369 2.23 16.22 9.18
N ILE A 370 1.38 17.18 9.49
CA ILE A 370 0.13 16.95 10.23
C ILE A 370 -0.90 16.16 9.42
N PRO A 371 -1.19 16.48 8.16
CA PRO A 371 -2.05 15.61 7.34
C PRO A 371 -1.55 14.18 7.31
N HIS A 372 -0.24 13.96 7.15
CA HIS A 372 0.35 12.64 7.18
C HIS A 372 0.21 11.94 8.54
N TYR A 373 0.41 12.67 9.65
CA TYR A 373 0.19 12.17 11.02
C TYR A 373 -1.26 11.67 11.17
N PHE A 374 -2.25 12.46 10.74
CA PHE A 374 -3.66 12.07 10.79
C PHE A 374 -3.95 10.85 9.91
N ASN A 375 -3.49 10.83 8.67
CA ASN A 375 -3.67 9.69 7.77
C ASN A 375 -3.06 8.40 8.37
N SER A 376 -1.90 8.50 9.02
CA SER A 376 -1.20 7.36 9.61
C SER A 376 -2.01 6.65 10.71
N ARG A 377 -3.04 7.29 11.30
CA ARG A 377 -3.93 6.64 12.29
C ARG A 377 -4.66 5.44 11.71
N ALA A 378 -4.96 5.46 10.40
CA ALA A 378 -5.59 4.34 9.70
C ALA A 378 -4.66 3.12 9.51
N ALA A 379 -3.34 3.26 9.72
CA ALA A 379 -2.38 2.17 9.51
C ALA A 379 -2.64 0.94 10.39
N THR A 380 -3.26 1.09 11.55
CA THR A 380 -3.67 -0.02 12.44
C THR A 380 -5.03 -0.62 12.08
N ILE A 381 -5.73 -0.04 11.11
CA ILE A 381 -7.11 -0.41 10.73
C ILE A 381 -7.13 -1.12 9.38
N TYR A 382 -6.58 -0.48 8.32
CA TYR A 382 -6.62 -1.04 6.97
C TYR A 382 -5.68 -2.26 6.81
N GLY A 383 -5.88 -3.05 5.76
CA GLY A 383 -5.06 -4.25 5.48
C GLY A 383 -5.19 -5.34 6.55
N GLY A 384 -6.38 -5.44 7.19
CA GLY A 384 -6.66 -6.25 8.37
C GLY A 384 -6.22 -5.54 9.65
N SER A 385 -7.19 -5.23 10.53
CA SER A 385 -6.91 -4.49 11.75
C SER A 385 -5.89 -5.19 12.66
N ASN A 386 -5.26 -4.44 13.56
CA ASN A 386 -4.30 -5.03 14.50
C ASN A 386 -4.93 -6.14 15.35
N GLU A 387 -6.25 -6.09 15.64
CA GLU A 387 -7.01 -7.13 16.32
C GLU A 387 -7.09 -8.40 15.46
N ILE A 388 -7.38 -8.27 14.18
CA ILE A 388 -7.39 -9.40 13.25
C ILE A 388 -5.99 -10.02 13.14
N GLN A 389 -4.92 -9.20 13.09
CA GLN A 389 -3.55 -9.72 13.06
C GLN A 389 -3.21 -10.50 14.35
N ARG A 390 -3.66 -10.01 15.51
CA ARG A 390 -3.50 -10.76 16.79
C ARG A 390 -4.26 -12.08 16.76
N ASN A 391 -5.48 -12.12 16.21
CA ASN A 391 -6.24 -13.36 16.05
C ASN A 391 -5.52 -14.37 15.13
N ILE A 392 -4.89 -13.91 14.04
CA ILE A 392 -4.11 -14.76 13.15
C ILE A 392 -2.88 -15.33 13.87
N ILE A 393 -2.17 -14.50 14.66
CA ILE A 393 -1.04 -14.94 15.47
C ILE A 393 -1.49 -15.97 16.52
N SER A 394 -2.56 -15.68 17.25
CA SER A 394 -3.13 -16.56 18.29
C SER A 394 -3.44 -17.94 17.72
N LYS A 395 -4.22 -17.99 16.63
CA LYS A 395 -4.61 -19.26 15.99
C LYS A 395 -3.47 -19.95 15.26
N GLY A 396 -2.69 -19.21 14.50
CA GLY A 396 -1.72 -19.79 13.56
C GLY A 396 -0.35 -20.09 14.18
N ILE A 397 0.01 -19.45 15.30
CA ILE A 397 1.32 -19.60 15.96
C ILE A 397 1.18 -20.20 17.34
N LEU A 398 0.20 -19.75 18.12
CA LEU A 398 0.04 -20.18 19.52
C LEU A 398 -0.92 -21.36 19.69
N GLY A 399 -1.76 -21.66 18.67
CA GLY A 399 -2.75 -22.74 18.72
C GLY A 399 -3.93 -22.49 19.67
N LEU A 400 -4.25 -21.19 19.93
CA LEU A 400 -5.31 -20.77 20.86
C LEU A 400 -6.62 -20.47 20.11
#